data_a3abb73f24f9774c27d28314ee38bfca
#
_entry.id   a3abb73f24f9774c27d28314ee38bfca
#
_cell.length_a   1.000
_cell.length_b   1.000
_cell.length_c   1.000
_cell.angle_alpha   90.00
_cell.angle_beta   90.00
_cell.angle_gamma   90.00
#
_symmetry.space_group_name_H-M   'P 1'
#
loop_
_entity.id
_entity.type
_entity.pdbx_description
1 polymer ?
#
loop_
_entity_poly.entity_id
_entity_poly.type
_entity_poly.pdbx_seq_one_letter_code
_entity_poly.pdbx_strand_id
1 'polypeptide(L)'
;MALELAAASLLGAGFTQADRLLDLSTPLGQDRLLAERLQGTEQLSDGGFVLHVDALSDDAHIPLKAVIGQPVQVKLQTALGRDEHRVWCGLVSQARFEGANGGFARYRLRVEPWLALLRQRRDSYAFQDLSVIEIIDSVFGDYNGQGAVAPQWRWEVKDRDTYAKRSLTIQYRETDYAFIERLLAEEGLFYWVEHEAGDGEPGTHTVVIADHNGAFEAGPQASVKFQRADATETEDTIQAWRQSRTWRTNAVRLATWDYRAMQARKASAQVDDKLPNAMELADSDYPGQYLFEDGDQGDRLAHNALAAQRLRQSLYEGEGTVRTLAPAQRFTLTGHWGPSQGAGADFVVLRIRHDARNNFDESLGRAVAQALG
;
A
#
# COMPACT_ATOMS: atom_id res chain seq x y z
N MET A 1 -17.91 41.33 4.48
CA MET A 1 -17.39 42.36 3.59
C MET A 1 -15.88 42.55 3.68
N ALA A 2 -15.24 42.89 4.82
CA ALA A 2 -13.78 42.98 4.91
C ALA A 2 -13.06 41.62 4.80
N LEU A 3 -13.61 40.57 5.38
CA LEU A 3 -13.12 39.17 5.26
C LEU A 3 -13.31 38.60 3.83
N GLU A 4 -14.41 38.88 3.20
CA GLU A 4 -14.70 38.49 1.82
C GLU A 4 -13.79 39.17 0.81
N LEU A 5 -13.47 40.46 1.02
CA LEU A 5 -12.52 41.21 0.20
C LEU A 5 -11.06 40.74 0.41
N ALA A 6 -10.70 40.38 1.65
CA ALA A 6 -9.37 39.79 1.93
C ALA A 6 -9.24 38.39 1.34
N ALA A 7 -10.27 37.55 1.45
CA ALA A 7 -10.32 36.23 0.81
C ALA A 7 -10.27 36.35 -0.71
N ALA A 8 -11.03 37.25 -1.33
CA ALA A 8 -11.00 37.48 -2.78
C ALA A 8 -9.65 37.99 -3.29
N SER A 9 -8.92 38.78 -2.49
CA SER A 9 -7.57 39.25 -2.82
C SER A 9 -6.51 38.14 -2.67
N LEU A 10 -6.67 37.27 -1.68
CA LEU A 10 -5.81 36.10 -1.45
C LEU A 10 -6.08 34.99 -2.49
N LEU A 11 -7.33 34.81 -2.90
CA LEU A 11 -7.74 33.85 -3.93
C LEU A 11 -7.17 34.24 -5.32
N GLY A 12 -6.96 35.52 -5.62
CA GLY A 12 -6.46 35.97 -6.92
C GLY A 12 -4.96 35.79 -7.15
N ALA A 13 -4.14 35.74 -6.11
CA ALA A 13 -2.68 35.73 -6.23
C ALA A 13 -1.96 34.57 -5.51
N GLY A 14 -2.64 33.82 -4.64
CA GLY A 14 -2.04 32.79 -3.78
C GLY A 14 -2.72 31.42 -3.83
N PHE A 15 -3.87 31.28 -4.52
CA PHE A 15 -4.57 30.02 -4.62
C PHE A 15 -4.04 29.20 -5.80
N THR A 16 -2.82 28.69 -5.64
CA THR A 16 -2.13 27.88 -6.63
C THR A 16 -1.29 26.80 -5.96
N GLN A 17 -1.09 25.70 -6.65
CA GLN A 17 -0.21 24.59 -6.22
C GLN A 17 1.25 24.83 -6.62
N ALA A 18 1.56 25.88 -7.36
CA ALA A 18 2.93 26.22 -7.71
C ALA A 18 3.79 26.40 -6.45
N ASP A 19 4.95 25.76 -6.42
CA ASP A 19 5.91 25.80 -5.31
C ASP A 19 5.39 25.24 -3.96
N ARG A 20 4.41 24.34 -4.00
CA ARG A 20 3.87 23.69 -2.81
C ARG A 20 4.56 22.34 -2.54
N LEU A 21 4.59 21.95 -1.25
CA LEU A 21 5.09 20.64 -0.84
C LEU A 21 4.16 19.50 -1.27
N LEU A 22 2.85 19.75 -1.23
CA LEU A 22 1.83 18.82 -1.70
C LEU A 22 1.14 19.40 -2.94
N ASP A 23 1.01 18.58 -3.95
CA ASP A 23 0.29 18.86 -5.19
C ASP A 23 -0.79 17.80 -5.40
N LEU A 24 -1.96 18.20 -5.89
CA LEU A 24 -3.10 17.33 -6.15
C LEU A 24 -3.62 17.58 -7.58
N SER A 25 -3.38 16.64 -8.47
CA SER A 25 -3.95 16.65 -9.82
C SER A 25 -5.26 15.88 -9.87
N THR A 26 -6.30 16.49 -10.40
CA THR A 26 -7.64 15.89 -10.56
C THR A 26 -8.22 16.24 -11.92
N PRO A 27 -9.20 15.47 -12.44
CA PRO A 27 -9.89 15.81 -13.70
C PRO A 27 -10.71 17.11 -13.66
N LEU A 28 -10.86 17.74 -12.50
CA LEU A 28 -11.53 19.05 -12.39
C LEU A 28 -10.70 20.19 -13.01
N GLY A 29 -9.42 19.94 -13.26
CA GLY A 29 -8.46 20.92 -13.76
C GLY A 29 -7.51 21.45 -12.70
N GLN A 30 -6.51 22.20 -13.14
CA GLN A 30 -5.46 22.77 -12.31
C GLN A 30 -6.04 23.73 -11.27
N ASP A 31 -5.48 23.70 -10.06
CA ASP A 31 -5.80 24.61 -8.94
C ASP A 31 -7.28 24.63 -8.48
N ARG A 32 -8.11 23.68 -8.95
CA ARG A 32 -9.50 23.56 -8.47
C ARG A 32 -9.59 22.97 -7.06
N LEU A 33 -8.66 22.11 -6.71
CA LEU A 33 -8.49 21.54 -5.38
C LEU A 33 -7.02 21.64 -4.99
N LEU A 34 -6.71 22.35 -3.93
CA LEU A 34 -5.37 22.47 -3.38
C LEU A 34 -5.21 21.51 -2.21
N ALA A 35 -4.26 20.58 -2.27
CA ALA A 35 -3.96 19.70 -1.15
C ALA A 35 -3.55 20.52 0.09
N GLU A 36 -4.29 20.39 1.20
CA GLU A 36 -3.98 21.00 2.49
C GLU A 36 -3.20 20.01 3.37
N ARG A 37 -3.67 18.77 3.40
CA ARG A 37 -3.10 17.71 4.22
C ARG A 37 -3.25 16.35 3.54
N LEU A 38 -2.24 15.52 3.70
CA LEU A 38 -2.23 14.12 3.30
C LEU A 38 -2.06 13.26 4.54
N GLN A 39 -2.97 12.31 4.75
CA GLN A 39 -2.84 11.26 5.76
C GLN A 39 -3.15 9.91 5.13
N GLY A 40 -2.44 8.86 5.53
CA GLY A 40 -2.78 7.54 5.02
C GLY A 40 -1.78 6.47 5.36
N THR A 41 -2.00 5.33 4.76
CA THR A 41 -1.15 4.14 4.92
C THR A 41 -0.89 3.53 3.56
N GLU A 42 0.36 3.16 3.33
CA GLU A 42 0.79 2.25 2.27
C GLU A 42 1.33 0.97 2.88
N GLN A 43 1.09 -0.17 2.24
CA GLN A 43 1.54 -1.46 2.78
C GLN A 43 1.65 -2.53 1.70
N LEU A 44 2.42 -3.58 2.02
CA LEU A 44 2.38 -4.83 1.26
C LEU A 44 1.03 -5.51 1.49
N SER A 45 0.40 -5.96 0.42
CA SER A 45 -0.92 -6.62 0.42
C SER A 45 -2.01 -5.76 1.08
N ASP A 46 -3.13 -6.37 1.47
CA ASP A 46 -4.23 -5.72 2.20
C ASP A 46 -4.69 -4.38 1.54
N GLY A 47 -4.84 -4.40 0.23
CA GLY A 47 -5.34 -3.27 -0.57
C GLY A 47 -4.27 -2.27 -1.02
N GLY A 48 -3.01 -2.44 -0.67
CA GLY A 48 -1.89 -1.62 -1.12
C GLY A 48 -1.81 -0.26 -0.40
N PHE A 49 -2.73 0.66 -0.66
CA PHE A 49 -2.74 1.95 0.03
C PHE A 49 -4.13 2.54 0.22
N VAL A 50 -4.25 3.39 1.23
CA VAL A 50 -5.40 4.26 1.48
C VAL A 50 -4.89 5.63 1.90
N LEU A 51 -5.19 6.66 1.11
CA LEU A 51 -4.83 8.04 1.42
C LEU A 51 -6.08 8.88 1.63
N HIS A 52 -6.03 9.78 2.60
CA HIS A 52 -7.01 10.82 2.83
C HIS A 52 -6.35 12.16 2.53
N VAL A 53 -6.90 12.86 1.56
CA VAL A 53 -6.41 14.18 1.14
C VAL A 53 -7.47 15.22 1.53
N ASP A 54 -7.13 16.08 2.46
CA ASP A 54 -7.90 17.28 2.73
C ASP A 54 -7.48 18.33 1.70
N ALA A 55 -8.44 18.87 0.98
CA ALA A 55 -8.20 19.82 -0.08
C ALA A 55 -9.09 21.06 0.05
N LEU A 56 -8.52 22.22 -0.24
CA LEU A 56 -9.21 23.50 -0.28
C LEU A 56 -9.66 23.82 -1.70
N SER A 57 -10.75 24.54 -1.82
CA SER A 57 -11.27 25.11 -3.06
C SER A 57 -11.85 26.50 -2.81
N ASP A 58 -11.85 27.32 -3.83
CA ASP A 58 -12.62 28.56 -3.89
C ASP A 58 -14.10 28.33 -4.31
N ASP A 59 -14.43 27.10 -4.70
CA ASP A 59 -15.75 26.68 -5.13
C ASP A 59 -16.39 25.73 -4.12
N ALA A 60 -17.44 26.19 -3.44
CA ALA A 60 -18.22 25.39 -2.50
C ALA A 60 -19.25 24.47 -3.17
N HIS A 61 -19.36 24.49 -4.51
CA HIS A 61 -20.40 23.80 -5.26
C HIS A 61 -19.85 22.70 -6.17
N ILE A 62 -18.62 22.23 -5.96
CA ILE A 62 -18.06 21.11 -6.72
C ILE A 62 -18.93 19.87 -6.49
N PRO A 63 -19.56 19.30 -7.54
CA PRO A 63 -20.38 18.11 -7.37
C PRO A 63 -19.50 16.92 -7.00
N LEU A 64 -19.74 16.26 -5.87
CA LEU A 64 -18.94 15.12 -5.43
C LEU A 64 -18.89 13.99 -6.47
N LYS A 65 -19.98 13.82 -7.25
CA LYS A 65 -20.03 12.86 -8.36
C LYS A 65 -19.03 13.13 -9.48
N ALA A 66 -18.50 14.35 -9.57
CA ALA A 66 -17.52 14.71 -10.60
C ALA A 66 -16.10 14.21 -10.27
N VAL A 67 -15.86 13.82 -9.02
CA VAL A 67 -14.56 13.30 -8.57
C VAL A 67 -14.60 11.81 -8.19
N ILE A 68 -15.76 11.26 -7.83
CA ILE A 68 -15.91 9.84 -7.48
C ILE A 68 -15.55 8.95 -8.67
N GLY A 69 -14.73 7.92 -8.41
CA GLY A 69 -14.26 6.96 -9.41
C GLY A 69 -13.26 7.54 -10.40
N GLN A 70 -12.89 8.82 -10.26
CA GLN A 70 -11.95 9.48 -11.16
C GLN A 70 -10.51 9.25 -10.72
N PRO A 71 -9.55 9.20 -11.67
CA PRO A 71 -8.13 9.15 -11.38
C PRO A 71 -7.68 10.46 -10.73
N VAL A 72 -6.77 10.33 -9.76
CA VAL A 72 -6.10 11.47 -9.13
C VAL A 72 -4.64 11.13 -8.89
N GLN A 73 -3.81 12.16 -8.85
CA GLN A 73 -2.40 12.07 -8.51
C GLN A 73 -2.08 13.02 -7.37
N VAL A 74 -1.39 12.51 -6.36
CA VAL A 74 -0.85 13.30 -5.25
C VAL A 74 0.67 13.27 -5.36
N LYS A 75 1.31 14.43 -5.29
CA LYS A 75 2.77 14.55 -5.25
C LYS A 75 3.19 15.16 -3.91
N LEU A 76 4.24 14.62 -3.34
CA LEU A 76 4.92 15.17 -2.17
C LEU A 76 6.38 15.42 -2.52
N GLN A 77 6.82 16.67 -2.42
CA GLN A 77 8.20 17.06 -2.66
C GLN A 77 9.13 16.36 -1.65
N THR A 78 10.22 15.76 -2.14
CA THR A 78 11.22 15.08 -1.31
C THR A 78 12.37 16.01 -0.94
N ALA A 79 13.25 15.58 -0.04
CA ALA A 79 14.48 16.29 0.28
C ALA A 79 15.60 16.10 -0.75
N LEU A 80 15.42 15.19 -1.73
CA LEU A 80 16.42 14.92 -2.76
C LEU A 80 16.55 16.06 -3.78
N GLY A 81 15.49 16.83 -4.00
CA GLY A 81 15.50 17.95 -4.91
C GLY A 81 14.11 18.60 -5.04
N ARG A 82 14.09 19.80 -5.66
CA ARG A 82 12.86 20.54 -5.84
C ARG A 82 11.90 19.84 -6.82
N ASP A 83 12.48 19.17 -7.81
CA ASP A 83 11.74 18.46 -8.85
C ASP A 83 11.55 16.97 -8.53
N GLU A 84 12.07 16.52 -7.38
CA GLU A 84 11.97 15.14 -6.94
C GLU A 84 10.76 14.94 -6.02
N HIS A 85 9.81 14.13 -6.47
CA HIS A 85 8.55 13.93 -5.79
C HIS A 85 8.28 12.45 -5.49
N ARG A 86 7.73 12.20 -4.32
CA ARG A 86 6.99 10.96 -4.06
C ARG A 86 5.61 11.12 -4.69
N VAL A 87 5.21 10.14 -5.50
CA VAL A 87 3.97 10.20 -6.26
C VAL A 87 3.04 9.07 -5.83
N TRP A 88 1.76 9.39 -5.73
CA TRP A 88 0.68 8.41 -5.56
C TRP A 88 -0.39 8.65 -6.62
N CYS A 89 -0.67 7.63 -7.40
CA CYS A 89 -1.75 7.62 -8.39
C CYS A 89 -2.82 6.63 -7.95
N GLY A 90 -4.07 7.02 -7.99
CA GLY A 90 -5.18 6.17 -7.59
C GLY A 90 -6.50 6.69 -8.07
N LEU A 91 -7.59 6.12 -7.58
CA LEU A 91 -8.95 6.60 -7.82
C LEU A 91 -9.58 7.13 -6.53
N VAL A 92 -10.47 8.09 -6.66
CA VAL A 92 -11.26 8.60 -5.54
C VAL A 92 -12.38 7.60 -5.22
N SER A 93 -12.22 6.86 -4.13
CA SER A 93 -13.23 5.90 -3.66
C SER A 93 -14.30 6.55 -2.78
N GLN A 94 -14.00 7.70 -2.15
CA GLN A 94 -14.93 8.50 -1.37
C GLN A 94 -14.57 9.98 -1.49
N ALA A 95 -15.59 10.83 -1.63
CA ALA A 95 -15.44 12.27 -1.56
C ALA A 95 -16.44 12.84 -0.53
N ARG A 96 -16.00 13.81 0.26
CA ARG A 96 -16.82 14.52 1.24
C ARG A 96 -16.65 16.01 1.07
N PHE A 97 -17.72 16.74 1.28
CA PHE A 97 -17.69 18.18 1.51
C PHE A 97 -17.70 18.39 3.03
N GLU A 98 -16.66 18.99 3.56
CA GLU A 98 -16.47 19.17 5.01
C GLU A 98 -17.01 20.55 5.50
N GLY A 99 -17.31 21.46 4.57
CA GLY A 99 -17.89 22.75 4.87
C GLY A 99 -17.30 23.88 4.03
N ALA A 100 -17.95 25.04 4.08
CA ALA A 100 -17.47 26.26 3.42
C ALA A 100 -17.77 27.48 4.28
N ASN A 101 -16.82 28.41 4.32
CA ASN A 101 -16.97 29.72 4.96
C ASN A 101 -15.89 30.68 4.46
N GLY A 102 -16.19 31.97 4.46
CA GLY A 102 -15.21 33.01 4.16
C GLY A 102 -14.57 32.94 2.77
N GLY A 103 -15.25 32.33 1.78
CA GLY A 103 -14.72 32.14 0.43
C GLY A 103 -13.89 30.89 0.23
N PHE A 104 -13.74 30.06 1.26
CA PHE A 104 -13.06 28.76 1.18
C PHE A 104 -14.04 27.61 1.40
N ALA A 105 -13.80 26.50 0.70
CA ALA A 105 -14.47 25.24 0.89
C ALA A 105 -13.44 24.14 1.15
N ARG A 106 -13.73 23.22 2.06
CA ARG A 106 -12.87 22.06 2.35
C ARG A 106 -13.55 20.79 1.86
N TYR A 107 -12.80 20.00 1.12
CA TYR A 107 -13.19 18.69 0.63
C TYR A 107 -12.22 17.65 1.19
N ARG A 108 -12.71 16.45 1.46
CA ARG A 108 -11.88 15.30 1.81
C ARG A 108 -12.06 14.21 0.78
N LEU A 109 -10.95 13.78 0.18
CA LEU A 109 -10.91 12.69 -0.79
C LEU A 109 -10.24 11.48 -0.16
N ARG A 110 -10.84 10.31 -0.33
CA ARG A 110 -10.19 9.03 -0.07
C ARG A 110 -9.70 8.47 -1.40
N VAL A 111 -8.40 8.25 -1.48
CA VAL A 111 -7.71 7.77 -2.68
C VAL A 111 -7.19 6.37 -2.42
N GLU A 112 -7.50 5.44 -3.31
CA GLU A 112 -7.14 4.03 -3.22
C GLU A 112 -6.71 3.51 -4.61
N PRO A 113 -5.99 2.37 -4.69
CA PRO A 113 -5.72 1.73 -5.97
C PRO A 113 -7.02 1.17 -6.58
N TRP A 114 -6.97 0.83 -7.87
CA TRP A 114 -8.11 0.22 -8.57
C TRP A 114 -8.62 -1.07 -7.90
N LEU A 115 -7.80 -1.75 -7.09
CA LEU A 115 -8.19 -2.88 -6.25
C LEU A 115 -9.40 -2.58 -5.34
N ALA A 116 -9.64 -1.31 -5.00
CA ALA A 116 -10.81 -0.91 -4.22
C ALA A 116 -12.14 -1.24 -4.92
N LEU A 117 -12.15 -1.30 -6.26
CA LEU A 117 -13.33 -1.66 -7.05
C LEU A 117 -13.76 -3.11 -6.77
N LEU A 118 -12.80 -4.01 -6.56
CA LEU A 118 -13.07 -5.43 -6.29
C LEU A 118 -13.87 -5.65 -5.00
N ARG A 119 -13.86 -4.68 -4.07
CA ARG A 119 -14.66 -4.74 -2.84
C ARG A 119 -16.15 -4.51 -3.08
N GLN A 120 -16.51 -3.91 -4.22
CA GLN A 120 -17.89 -3.53 -4.54
C GLN A 120 -18.61 -4.59 -5.37
N ARG A 121 -17.90 -5.54 -5.97
CA ARG A 121 -18.46 -6.65 -6.73
C ARG A 121 -18.40 -7.94 -5.89
N ARG A 122 -19.51 -8.65 -5.83
CA ARG A 122 -19.63 -9.97 -5.18
C ARG A 122 -20.14 -10.97 -6.20
N ASP A 123 -19.55 -12.16 -6.22
CA ASP A 123 -19.95 -13.20 -7.15
C ASP A 123 -19.98 -14.59 -6.49
N SER A 124 -20.51 -15.55 -7.26
CA SER A 124 -20.42 -16.98 -6.99
C SER A 124 -20.08 -17.66 -8.31
N TYR A 125 -18.82 -18.02 -8.48
CA TYR A 125 -18.30 -18.55 -9.73
C TYR A 125 -17.38 -19.75 -9.48
N ALA A 126 -17.31 -20.68 -10.45
CA ALA A 126 -16.47 -21.86 -10.40
C ALA A 126 -15.44 -21.82 -11.52
N PHE A 127 -14.16 -21.85 -11.14
CA PHE A 127 -13.03 -21.94 -12.04
C PHE A 127 -12.57 -23.39 -12.11
N GLN A 128 -12.38 -23.94 -13.32
CA GLN A 128 -11.97 -25.32 -13.55
C GLN A 128 -10.67 -25.38 -14.33
N ASP A 129 -9.77 -26.26 -13.91
CA ASP A 129 -8.48 -26.53 -14.57
C ASP A 129 -7.62 -25.26 -14.80
N LEU A 130 -7.65 -24.33 -13.85
CA LEU A 130 -6.87 -23.10 -13.87
C LEU A 130 -5.93 -23.01 -12.66
N SER A 131 -4.76 -22.44 -12.87
CA SER A 131 -3.86 -22.03 -11.81
C SER A 131 -4.37 -20.77 -11.09
N VAL A 132 -3.86 -20.49 -9.90
CA VAL A 132 -4.19 -19.26 -9.16
C VAL A 132 -3.87 -18.01 -9.98
N ILE A 133 -2.76 -18.01 -10.71
CA ILE A 133 -2.37 -16.91 -11.60
C ILE A 133 -3.43 -16.68 -12.69
N GLU A 134 -3.83 -17.74 -13.38
CA GLU A 134 -4.86 -17.66 -14.44
C GLU A 134 -6.23 -17.21 -13.91
N ILE A 135 -6.59 -17.63 -12.69
CA ILE A 135 -7.83 -17.20 -12.02
C ILE A 135 -7.79 -15.71 -11.71
N ILE A 136 -6.69 -15.24 -11.10
CA ILE A 136 -6.51 -13.83 -10.73
C ILE A 136 -6.50 -12.95 -11.97
N ASP A 137 -5.77 -13.35 -13.03
CA ASP A 137 -5.74 -12.65 -14.32
C ASP A 137 -7.14 -12.55 -14.93
N SER A 138 -7.95 -13.62 -14.83
CA SER A 138 -9.33 -13.61 -15.30
C SER A 138 -10.20 -12.62 -14.54
N VAL A 139 -10.14 -12.62 -13.20
CA VAL A 139 -10.93 -11.70 -12.36
C VAL A 139 -10.51 -10.24 -12.58
N PHE A 140 -9.22 -9.97 -12.66
CA PHE A 140 -8.72 -8.61 -12.94
C PHE A 140 -9.11 -8.14 -14.34
N GLY A 141 -9.06 -9.05 -15.32
CA GLY A 141 -9.47 -8.79 -16.70
C GLY A 141 -10.92 -8.33 -16.85
N ASP A 142 -11.80 -8.79 -15.97
CA ASP A 142 -13.21 -8.39 -15.95
C ASP A 142 -13.44 -6.89 -15.70
N TYR A 143 -12.47 -6.21 -15.12
CA TYR A 143 -12.52 -4.77 -14.84
C TYR A 143 -11.98 -3.91 -15.98
N ASN A 144 -11.41 -4.49 -17.03
CA ASN A 144 -10.92 -3.75 -18.19
C ASN A 144 -12.07 -3.02 -18.90
N GLY A 145 -11.86 -1.72 -19.16
CA GLY A 145 -12.87 -0.88 -19.82
C GLY A 145 -14.07 -0.52 -18.95
N GLN A 146 -14.03 -0.83 -17.65
CA GLN A 146 -15.08 -0.49 -16.70
C GLN A 146 -14.63 0.65 -15.78
N GLY A 147 -14.94 1.89 -16.15
CA GLY A 147 -14.59 3.07 -15.37
C GLY A 147 -13.44 3.88 -15.95
N ALA A 148 -12.99 4.87 -15.20
CA ALA A 148 -11.99 5.84 -15.64
C ALA A 148 -10.54 5.38 -15.42
N VAL A 149 -10.32 4.35 -14.58
CA VAL A 149 -8.99 3.81 -14.29
C VAL A 149 -8.90 2.41 -14.88
N ALA A 150 -7.94 2.21 -15.80
CA ALA A 150 -7.64 0.89 -16.34
C ALA A 150 -6.83 0.09 -15.30
N PRO A 151 -7.25 -1.12 -14.93
CA PRO A 151 -6.46 -2.00 -14.09
C PRO A 151 -5.12 -2.33 -14.75
N GLN A 152 -4.04 -2.18 -13.99
CA GLN A 152 -2.71 -2.59 -14.42
C GLN A 152 -2.10 -3.47 -13.34
N TRP A 153 -1.56 -4.62 -13.74
CA TRP A 153 -0.86 -5.54 -12.86
C TRP A 153 0.25 -6.27 -13.60
N ARG A 154 1.24 -6.74 -12.84
CA ARG A 154 2.29 -7.62 -13.36
C ARG A 154 2.71 -8.63 -12.31
N TRP A 155 3.26 -9.74 -12.77
CA TRP A 155 3.76 -10.83 -11.95
C TRP A 155 5.29 -10.82 -11.91
N GLU A 156 5.83 -10.79 -10.70
CA GLU A 156 7.26 -10.93 -10.37
C GLU A 156 7.48 -12.25 -9.62
N VAL A 157 7.02 -13.36 -10.20
CA VAL A 157 7.17 -14.70 -9.63
C VAL A 157 8.39 -15.40 -10.25
N LYS A 158 9.07 -16.22 -9.43
CA LYS A 158 10.28 -16.94 -9.88
C LYS A 158 9.98 -17.90 -11.02
N ASP A 159 8.92 -18.67 -10.84
CA ASP A 159 8.53 -19.72 -11.77
C ASP A 159 7.00 -19.89 -11.73
N ARG A 160 6.36 -19.60 -12.87
CA ARG A 160 4.91 -19.73 -13.01
C ARG A 160 4.45 -21.19 -12.97
N ASP A 161 5.29 -22.13 -13.41
CA ASP A 161 4.95 -23.55 -13.47
C ASP A 161 4.84 -24.18 -12.06
N THR A 162 5.37 -23.51 -11.04
CA THR A 162 5.17 -23.89 -9.62
C THR A 162 3.70 -23.85 -9.18
N TYR A 163 2.88 -23.05 -9.85
CA TYR A 163 1.45 -22.87 -9.54
C TYR A 163 0.61 -23.86 -10.34
N ALA A 164 0.42 -25.05 -9.80
CA ALA A 164 -0.33 -26.12 -10.45
C ALA A 164 -1.78 -25.70 -10.73
N LYS A 165 -2.33 -26.23 -11.83
CA LYS A 165 -3.76 -26.06 -12.15
C LYS A 165 -4.62 -26.82 -11.15
N ARG A 166 -5.56 -26.12 -10.57
CA ARG A 166 -6.54 -26.67 -9.63
C ARG A 166 -7.73 -27.19 -10.40
N SER A 167 -8.17 -28.41 -10.11
CA SER A 167 -9.35 -29.01 -10.77
C SER A 167 -10.62 -28.19 -10.55
N LEU A 168 -10.76 -27.54 -9.38
CA LEU A 168 -11.89 -26.70 -9.05
C LEU A 168 -11.51 -25.67 -8.00
N THR A 169 -11.77 -24.40 -8.30
CA THR A 169 -11.69 -23.29 -7.34
C THR A 169 -13.01 -22.54 -7.36
N ILE A 170 -13.61 -22.35 -6.20
CA ILE A 170 -14.92 -21.72 -6.09
C ILE A 170 -14.79 -20.38 -5.37
N GLN A 171 -15.25 -19.33 -6.02
CA GLN A 171 -15.68 -18.10 -5.37
C GLN A 171 -17.13 -18.32 -4.91
N TYR A 172 -17.42 -18.19 -3.63
CA TYR A 172 -18.76 -18.43 -3.12
C TYR A 172 -19.24 -17.31 -2.20
N ARG A 173 -20.13 -16.46 -2.70
CA ARG A 173 -20.75 -15.34 -1.98
C ARG A 173 -19.73 -14.40 -1.33
N GLU A 174 -18.54 -14.31 -1.86
CA GLU A 174 -17.46 -13.41 -1.44
C GLU A 174 -17.22 -12.30 -2.47
N THR A 175 -16.66 -11.18 -2.04
CA THR A 175 -16.26 -10.13 -2.97
C THR A 175 -15.05 -10.59 -3.78
N ASP A 176 -14.88 -10.04 -4.98
CA ASP A 176 -13.70 -10.34 -5.79
C ASP A 176 -12.41 -10.04 -5.01
N TYR A 177 -12.41 -8.96 -4.21
CA TYR A 177 -11.30 -8.63 -3.33
C TYR A 177 -11.00 -9.75 -2.31
N ALA A 178 -12.01 -10.21 -1.57
CA ALA A 178 -11.83 -11.27 -0.57
C ALA A 178 -11.37 -12.58 -1.22
N PHE A 179 -11.89 -12.89 -2.40
CA PHE A 179 -11.49 -14.06 -3.18
C PHE A 179 -10.03 -14.01 -3.60
N ILE A 180 -9.60 -12.87 -4.17
CA ILE A 180 -8.20 -12.67 -4.60
C ILE A 180 -7.25 -12.71 -3.40
N GLU A 181 -7.54 -11.99 -2.31
CA GLU A 181 -6.71 -11.99 -1.10
C GLU A 181 -6.56 -13.41 -0.53
N ARG A 182 -7.62 -14.20 -0.55
CA ARG A 182 -7.56 -15.60 -0.11
C ARG A 182 -6.64 -16.44 -0.99
N LEU A 183 -6.76 -16.33 -2.32
CA LEU A 183 -5.93 -17.08 -3.25
C LEU A 183 -4.44 -16.68 -3.13
N LEU A 184 -4.15 -15.40 -3.00
CA LEU A 184 -2.80 -14.90 -2.79
C LEU A 184 -2.21 -15.45 -1.47
N ALA A 185 -2.99 -15.39 -0.38
CA ALA A 185 -2.56 -15.90 0.91
C ALA A 185 -2.33 -17.43 0.91
N GLU A 186 -3.19 -18.21 0.25
CA GLU A 186 -3.04 -19.67 0.09
C GLU A 186 -1.71 -20.05 -0.57
N GLU A 187 -1.28 -19.28 -1.58
CA GLU A 187 -0.05 -19.57 -2.34
C GLU A 187 1.20 -18.85 -1.77
N GLY A 188 1.03 -17.98 -0.77
CA GLY A 188 2.11 -17.18 -0.20
C GLY A 188 2.56 -16.03 -1.09
N LEU A 189 1.67 -15.59 -1.98
CA LEU A 189 1.85 -14.43 -2.84
C LEU A 189 1.56 -13.15 -2.06
N PHE A 190 2.29 -12.10 -2.39
CA PHE A 190 2.09 -10.76 -1.83
C PHE A 190 2.22 -9.72 -2.92
N TYR A 191 1.76 -8.50 -2.68
CA TYR A 191 1.81 -7.43 -3.69
C TYR A 191 2.07 -6.05 -3.08
N TRP A 192 2.48 -5.14 -3.94
CA TRP A 192 2.57 -3.71 -3.66
C TRP A 192 2.05 -2.92 -4.86
N VAL A 193 1.96 -1.61 -4.70
CA VAL A 193 1.53 -0.71 -5.76
C VAL A 193 2.68 0.20 -6.16
N GLU A 194 3.00 0.20 -7.44
CA GLU A 194 3.93 1.14 -8.04
C GLU A 194 3.17 2.26 -8.74
N HIS A 195 3.78 3.42 -8.77
CA HIS A 195 3.16 4.63 -9.30
C HIS A 195 4.03 5.24 -10.39
N GLU A 196 3.40 5.60 -11.49
CA GLU A 196 4.02 6.34 -12.60
C GLU A 196 3.34 7.69 -12.71
N ALA A 197 4.14 8.76 -12.59
CA ALA A 197 3.63 10.13 -12.64
C ALA A 197 3.12 10.47 -14.04
N GLY A 198 1.96 11.10 -14.12
CA GLY A 198 1.49 11.75 -15.32
C GLY A 198 2.04 13.18 -15.43
N ASP A 199 2.16 13.68 -16.65
CA ASP A 199 2.55 15.05 -16.95
C ASP A 199 1.29 15.88 -17.27
N GLY A 200 0.88 16.70 -16.30
CA GLY A 200 -0.33 17.53 -16.40
C GLY A 200 -1.65 16.80 -16.19
N GLU A 201 -1.68 15.48 -16.29
CA GLU A 201 -2.82 14.59 -16.04
C GLU A 201 -2.49 13.61 -14.92
N PRO A 202 -3.48 13.03 -14.23
CA PRO A 202 -3.22 11.98 -13.26
C PRO A 202 -2.50 10.80 -13.90
N GLY A 203 -1.38 10.37 -13.29
CA GLY A 203 -0.60 9.22 -13.73
C GLY A 203 -1.29 7.88 -13.50
N THR A 204 -0.55 6.80 -13.65
CA THR A 204 -1.04 5.44 -13.51
C THR A 204 -0.45 4.73 -12.30
N HIS A 205 -1.04 3.60 -11.92
CA HIS A 205 -0.48 2.72 -10.91
C HIS A 205 -0.62 1.26 -11.31
N THR A 206 0.37 0.46 -10.94
CA THR A 206 0.46 -0.96 -11.27
C THR A 206 0.53 -1.78 -9.99
N VAL A 207 -0.29 -2.81 -9.87
CA VAL A 207 -0.20 -3.81 -8.81
C VAL A 207 0.85 -4.84 -9.20
N VAL A 208 1.91 -4.96 -8.41
CA VAL A 208 3.00 -5.91 -8.63
C VAL A 208 2.85 -7.07 -7.66
N ILE A 209 2.72 -8.27 -8.18
CA ILE A 209 2.48 -9.49 -7.39
C ILE A 209 3.74 -10.36 -7.45
N ALA A 210 4.24 -10.75 -6.28
CA ALA A 210 5.49 -11.51 -6.15
C ALA A 210 5.37 -12.67 -5.16
N ASP A 211 6.33 -13.58 -5.23
CA ASP A 211 6.46 -14.76 -4.35
C ASP A 211 7.80 -14.84 -3.60
N HIS A 212 8.68 -13.84 -3.79
CA HIS A 212 10.03 -13.91 -3.22
C HIS A 212 10.63 -12.54 -2.89
N ASN A 213 11.53 -12.51 -1.90
CA ASN A 213 12.19 -11.29 -1.44
C ASN A 213 13.18 -10.70 -2.48
N GLY A 214 13.57 -11.46 -3.49
CA GLY A 214 14.42 -10.98 -4.58
C GLY A 214 13.73 -9.96 -5.50
N ALA A 215 12.40 -9.87 -5.45
CA ALA A 215 11.62 -8.88 -6.16
C ALA A 215 11.68 -7.47 -5.52
N PHE A 216 12.18 -7.37 -4.27
CA PHE A 216 12.32 -6.09 -3.60
C PHE A 216 13.55 -5.33 -4.11
N GLU A 217 13.37 -4.11 -4.54
CA GLU A 217 14.43 -3.24 -5.04
C GLU A 217 14.83 -2.17 -4.03
N ALA A 218 15.99 -1.56 -4.22
CA ALA A 218 16.39 -0.41 -3.42
C ALA A 218 15.58 0.82 -3.84
N GLY A 219 15.12 1.59 -2.87
CA GLY A 219 14.45 2.87 -3.13
C GLY A 219 15.44 3.97 -3.57
N PRO A 220 14.91 5.15 -3.97
CA PRO A 220 15.74 6.30 -4.36
C PRO A 220 16.76 6.71 -3.29
N GLN A 221 16.43 6.52 -2.02
CA GLN A 221 17.33 6.70 -0.88
C GLN A 221 17.70 5.34 -0.29
N ALA A 222 18.63 4.62 -0.95
CA ALA A 222 19.04 3.27 -0.56
C ALA A 222 19.71 3.22 0.83
N SER A 223 20.34 4.32 1.27
CA SER A 223 20.94 4.48 2.59
C SER A 223 20.20 5.56 3.37
N VAL A 224 19.63 5.22 4.50
CA VAL A 224 18.88 6.12 5.37
C VAL A 224 19.63 6.29 6.67
N LYS A 225 19.89 7.55 7.05
CA LYS A 225 20.60 7.89 8.27
C LYS A 225 19.64 7.91 9.46
N PHE A 226 20.07 7.31 10.57
CA PHE A 226 19.44 7.55 11.86
C PHE A 226 20.06 8.79 12.50
N GLN A 227 19.21 9.77 12.77
CA GLN A 227 19.63 10.98 13.50
C GLN A 227 18.41 11.56 14.21
N ARG A 228 18.54 11.83 15.51
CA ARG A 228 17.50 12.59 16.21
C ARG A 228 17.38 13.97 15.60
N ALA A 229 16.17 14.53 15.63
CA ALA A 229 15.89 15.85 15.07
C ALA A 229 16.93 16.88 15.50
N ASP A 230 17.62 17.46 14.51
CA ASP A 230 18.54 18.58 14.69
C ASP A 230 18.05 19.72 13.78
N ALA A 231 18.09 20.94 14.29
CA ALA A 231 17.64 22.14 13.57
C ALA A 231 18.48 22.45 12.30
N THR A 232 19.65 21.83 12.17
CA THR A 232 20.57 22.03 11.05
C THR A 232 20.51 20.93 10.00
N GLU A 233 19.72 19.86 10.23
CA GLU A 233 19.63 18.73 9.28
C GLU A 233 18.76 19.10 8.09
N THR A 234 19.30 18.94 6.88
CA THR A 234 18.62 19.21 5.61
C THR A 234 18.17 17.92 4.90
N GLU A 235 18.68 16.76 5.36
CA GLU A 235 18.37 15.47 4.78
C GLU A 235 17.17 14.83 5.52
N ASP A 236 16.40 14.02 4.81
CA ASP A 236 15.38 13.18 5.41
C ASP A 236 16.02 12.04 6.19
N THR A 237 15.65 11.88 7.48
CA THR A 237 16.25 10.93 8.41
C THR A 237 15.21 10.13 9.18
N ILE A 238 15.62 8.97 9.70
CA ILE A 238 14.86 8.25 10.73
C ILE A 238 15.29 8.80 12.09
N GLN A 239 14.32 9.27 12.88
CA GLN A 239 14.54 9.98 14.15
C GLN A 239 14.25 9.12 15.38
N ALA A 240 13.42 8.10 15.23
CA ALA A 240 13.17 7.08 16.24
C ALA A 240 13.19 5.70 15.57
N TRP A 241 13.76 4.72 16.30
CA TRP A 241 13.85 3.34 15.82
C TRP A 241 13.61 2.39 16.99
N ARG A 242 12.72 1.43 16.79
CA ARG A 242 12.33 0.45 17.81
C ARG A 242 12.35 -0.94 17.19
N GLN A 243 12.76 -1.93 17.98
CA GLN A 243 12.66 -3.34 17.64
C GLN A 243 11.71 -4.03 18.60
N SER A 244 10.83 -4.84 18.07
CA SER A 244 9.99 -5.75 18.87
C SER A 244 10.23 -7.20 18.44
N ARG A 245 10.19 -8.12 19.42
CA ARG A 245 10.21 -9.56 19.17
C ARG A 245 9.10 -10.21 19.97
N THR A 246 8.26 -10.98 19.27
CA THR A 246 7.08 -11.63 19.86
C THR A 246 7.15 -13.12 19.65
N TRP A 247 6.77 -13.90 20.64
CA TRP A 247 6.63 -15.35 20.47
C TRP A 247 5.56 -15.67 19.44
N ARG A 248 5.90 -16.58 18.53
CA ARG A 248 5.03 -17.04 17.45
C ARG A 248 5.21 -18.52 17.24
N THR A 249 4.31 -19.12 16.52
CA THR A 249 4.42 -20.45 15.93
C THR A 249 5.79 -20.67 15.31
N ASN A 250 6.45 -21.76 15.64
CA ASN A 250 7.78 -22.14 15.13
C ASN A 250 7.79 -23.44 14.35
N ALA A 251 6.63 -24.06 14.19
CA ALA A 251 6.42 -25.22 13.34
C ALA A 251 5.04 -25.14 12.68
N VAL A 252 4.95 -25.54 11.42
CA VAL A 252 3.69 -25.66 10.67
C VAL A 252 3.57 -27.10 10.19
N ARG A 253 2.38 -27.67 10.34
CA ARG A 253 2.06 -29.01 9.88
C ARG A 253 0.77 -28.94 9.07
N LEU A 254 0.85 -29.36 7.82
CA LEU A 254 -0.30 -29.42 6.92
C LEU A 254 -0.64 -30.87 6.63
N ALA A 255 -1.91 -31.17 6.53
CA ALA A 255 -2.36 -32.46 6.02
C ALA A 255 -3.57 -32.27 5.11
N THR A 256 -3.62 -33.07 4.06
CA THR A 256 -4.74 -33.10 3.13
C THR A 256 -5.12 -34.54 2.80
N TRP A 257 -6.39 -34.76 2.48
CA TRP A 257 -6.83 -36.08 2.04
C TRP A 257 -6.80 -36.16 0.51
N ASP A 258 -6.01 -37.10 0.01
CA ASP A 258 -5.99 -37.46 -1.39
C ASP A 258 -6.95 -38.64 -1.61
N TYR A 259 -8.16 -38.33 -2.12
CA TYR A 259 -9.18 -39.35 -2.33
C TYR A 259 -8.87 -40.27 -3.53
N ARG A 260 -8.00 -39.87 -4.44
CA ARG A 260 -7.58 -40.71 -5.58
C ARG A 260 -6.59 -41.74 -5.14
N ALA A 261 -5.61 -41.35 -4.31
CA ALA A 261 -4.65 -42.24 -3.72
C ALA A 261 -5.15 -42.94 -2.42
N MET A 262 -6.33 -42.53 -1.91
CA MET A 262 -6.95 -43.01 -0.67
C MET A 262 -6.02 -42.91 0.53
N GLN A 263 -5.25 -41.82 0.64
CA GLN A 263 -4.30 -41.60 1.73
C GLN A 263 -4.23 -40.14 2.15
N ALA A 264 -3.83 -39.91 3.39
CA ALA A 264 -3.47 -38.57 3.84
C ALA A 264 -2.04 -38.21 3.40
N ARG A 265 -1.89 -37.07 2.75
CA ARG A 265 -0.60 -36.45 2.48
C ARG A 265 -0.29 -35.45 3.59
N LYS A 266 0.98 -35.37 3.98
CA LYS A 266 1.45 -34.49 5.05
C LYS A 266 2.66 -33.71 4.58
N ALA A 267 2.73 -32.46 5.02
CA ALA A 267 3.87 -31.60 4.81
C ALA A 267 4.16 -30.84 6.12
N SER A 268 5.41 -30.45 6.36
CA SER A 268 5.76 -29.70 7.55
C SER A 268 6.97 -28.81 7.34
N ALA A 269 6.99 -27.68 8.04
CA ALA A 269 8.14 -26.82 8.14
C ALA A 269 8.39 -26.44 9.60
N GLN A 270 9.65 -26.33 9.98
CA GLN A 270 10.05 -25.95 11.33
C GLN A 270 11.23 -24.99 11.28
N VAL A 271 11.30 -24.09 12.25
CA VAL A 271 12.43 -23.18 12.42
C VAL A 271 13.56 -23.89 13.15
N ASP A 272 14.78 -23.80 12.60
CA ASP A 272 15.99 -24.33 13.25
C ASP A 272 16.52 -23.43 14.39
N ASP A 273 16.00 -22.22 14.53
CA ASP A 273 16.36 -21.27 15.58
C ASP A 273 15.92 -21.79 16.94
N LYS A 274 16.85 -22.42 17.63
CA LYS A 274 16.66 -22.89 19.02
C LYS A 274 16.80 -21.69 19.95
N LEU A 275 15.67 -21.05 20.23
CA LEU A 275 15.64 -20.16 21.40
C LEU A 275 15.96 -21.00 22.66
N PRO A 276 16.77 -20.49 23.62
CA PRO A 276 16.99 -21.19 24.88
C PRO A 276 15.64 -21.55 25.52
N ASN A 277 15.44 -22.84 25.84
CA ASN A 277 14.19 -23.36 26.39
C ASN A 277 12.95 -23.19 25.49
N ALA A 278 13.12 -23.18 24.17
CA ALA A 278 12.02 -23.07 23.25
C ALA A 278 11.14 -24.32 23.27
N MET A 279 9.88 -24.10 23.56
CA MET A 279 8.83 -25.10 23.34
C MET A 279 8.47 -25.13 21.85
N GLU A 280 8.15 -26.30 21.33
CA GLU A 280 7.52 -26.40 20.01
C GLU A 280 6.10 -25.84 20.07
N LEU A 281 5.85 -24.81 19.30
CA LEU A 281 4.55 -24.19 19.12
C LEU A 281 4.11 -24.46 17.67
N ALA A 282 3.49 -25.63 17.48
CA ALA A 282 3.05 -26.07 16.17
C ALA A 282 1.66 -25.54 15.83
N ASP A 283 1.53 -24.98 14.63
CA ASP A 283 0.27 -24.73 13.96
C ASP A 283 -0.02 -25.93 13.05
N SER A 284 -1.09 -26.66 13.35
CA SER A 284 -1.47 -27.87 12.62
C SER A 284 -2.82 -27.67 11.97
N ASP A 285 -2.83 -27.62 10.64
CA ASP A 285 -4.03 -27.37 9.85
C ASP A 285 -4.34 -28.53 8.89
N TYR A 286 -5.61 -28.84 8.80
CA TYR A 286 -6.17 -29.90 7.96
C TYR A 286 -7.33 -29.34 7.11
N PRO A 287 -7.03 -28.47 6.12
CA PRO A 287 -8.04 -27.71 5.40
C PRO A 287 -8.94 -28.55 4.48
N GLY A 288 -8.78 -29.85 4.48
CA GLY A 288 -9.66 -30.76 3.76
C GLY A 288 -8.96 -31.52 2.63
N GLN A 289 -9.65 -31.66 1.50
CA GLN A 289 -9.20 -32.48 0.38
C GLN A 289 -8.39 -31.68 -0.62
N TYR A 290 -7.32 -32.28 -1.14
CA TYR A 290 -6.57 -31.74 -2.27
C TYR A 290 -5.99 -30.34 -2.10
N LEU A 291 -5.49 -30.00 -0.92
CA LEU A 291 -4.73 -28.76 -0.74
C LEU A 291 -3.43 -28.79 -1.54
N PHE A 292 -2.79 -29.96 -1.64
CA PHE A 292 -1.60 -30.21 -2.45
C PHE A 292 -1.60 -31.63 -3.00
N GLU A 293 -1.03 -31.79 -4.19
CA GLU A 293 -1.00 -33.06 -4.91
C GLU A 293 0.28 -33.86 -4.66
N ASP A 294 1.38 -33.20 -4.33
CA ASP A 294 2.68 -33.83 -4.07
C ASP A 294 3.39 -33.21 -2.85
N GLY A 295 4.57 -33.82 -2.52
CA GLY A 295 5.36 -33.37 -1.38
C GLY A 295 5.97 -32.01 -1.55
N ASP A 296 6.44 -31.67 -2.75
CA ASP A 296 7.13 -30.42 -3.04
C ASP A 296 6.17 -29.22 -2.89
N GLN A 297 4.95 -29.36 -3.41
CA GLN A 297 3.89 -28.37 -3.22
C GLN A 297 3.51 -28.22 -1.75
N GLY A 298 3.34 -29.33 -1.03
CA GLY A 298 3.01 -29.32 0.39
C GLY A 298 4.10 -28.64 1.22
N ASP A 299 5.35 -28.96 0.97
CA ASP A 299 6.49 -28.36 1.67
C ASP A 299 6.62 -26.86 1.37
N ARG A 300 6.39 -26.43 0.13
CA ARG A 300 6.34 -25.01 -0.24
C ARG A 300 5.27 -24.26 0.57
N LEU A 301 4.05 -24.80 0.64
CA LEU A 301 2.96 -24.18 1.40
C LEU A 301 3.26 -24.14 2.90
N ALA A 302 3.82 -25.19 3.47
CA ALA A 302 4.21 -25.21 4.88
C ALA A 302 5.32 -24.20 5.19
N HIS A 303 6.32 -24.05 4.30
CA HIS A 303 7.38 -23.06 4.43
C HIS A 303 6.84 -21.63 4.31
N ASN A 304 5.93 -21.35 3.38
CA ASN A 304 5.29 -20.03 3.22
C ASN A 304 4.48 -19.65 4.47
N ALA A 305 3.68 -20.58 5.00
CA ALA A 305 2.92 -20.35 6.23
C ALA A 305 3.85 -20.07 7.43
N LEU A 306 4.95 -20.83 7.55
CA LEU A 306 5.95 -20.59 8.60
C LEU A 306 6.67 -19.25 8.42
N ALA A 307 7.03 -18.87 7.18
CA ALA A 307 7.65 -17.58 6.88
C ALA A 307 6.75 -16.41 7.26
N ALA A 308 5.43 -16.51 7.03
CA ALA A 308 4.45 -15.52 7.46
C ALA A 308 4.39 -15.33 8.98
N GLN A 309 4.53 -16.42 9.76
CA GLN A 309 4.64 -16.35 11.22
C GLN A 309 5.96 -15.70 11.66
N ARG A 310 7.07 -16.03 10.99
CA ARG A 310 8.40 -15.46 11.28
C ARG A 310 8.46 -13.97 10.99
N LEU A 311 7.82 -13.51 9.92
CA LEU A 311 7.73 -12.09 9.61
C LEU A 311 7.14 -11.28 10.77
N ARG A 312 6.13 -11.84 11.44
CA ARG A 312 5.47 -11.21 12.60
C ARG A 312 6.24 -11.41 13.92
N GLN A 313 7.27 -12.26 13.93
CA GLN A 313 8.07 -12.53 15.11
C GLN A 313 9.02 -11.38 15.45
N SER A 314 9.62 -10.74 14.45
CA SER A 314 10.59 -9.66 14.64
C SER A 314 10.23 -8.49 13.72
N LEU A 315 9.79 -7.40 14.32
CA LEU A 315 9.39 -6.19 13.62
C LEU A 315 10.25 -5.01 14.08
N TYR A 316 10.50 -4.11 13.15
CA TYR A 316 11.17 -2.85 13.38
C TYR A 316 10.21 -1.72 13.03
N GLU A 317 10.19 -0.67 13.86
CA GLU A 317 9.37 0.52 13.66
C GLU A 317 10.28 1.74 13.66
N GLY A 318 10.20 2.52 12.57
CA GLY A 318 10.90 3.78 12.41
C GLY A 318 9.93 4.95 12.34
N GLU A 319 10.30 6.08 12.94
CA GLU A 319 9.62 7.36 12.77
C GLU A 319 10.63 8.37 12.24
N GLY A 320 10.24 9.20 11.27
CA GLY A 320 11.15 10.17 10.67
C GLY A 320 10.51 10.97 9.55
N THR A 321 11.36 11.64 8.80
CA THR A 321 10.98 12.54 7.69
C THR A 321 11.21 11.95 6.32
N VAL A 322 11.60 10.68 6.21
CA VAL A 322 12.00 10.03 4.94
C VAL A 322 10.80 9.86 4.02
N ARG A 323 10.64 10.82 3.11
CA ARG A 323 9.50 10.90 2.17
C ARG A 323 9.62 9.98 0.97
N THR A 324 10.83 9.45 0.71
CA THR A 324 11.13 8.61 -0.47
C THR A 324 10.77 7.15 -0.31
N LEU A 325 10.63 6.64 0.92
CA LEU A 325 10.37 5.23 1.18
C LEU A 325 8.98 4.81 0.68
N ALA A 326 8.91 3.59 0.14
CA ALA A 326 7.67 2.93 -0.28
C ALA A 326 7.66 1.45 0.16
N PRO A 327 6.48 0.82 0.31
CA PRO A 327 6.40 -0.62 0.52
C PRO A 327 7.17 -1.39 -0.56
N ALA A 328 7.72 -2.57 -0.21
CA ALA A 328 8.60 -3.39 -1.03
C ALA A 328 9.99 -2.80 -1.31
N GLN A 329 10.31 -1.61 -0.85
CA GLN A 329 11.66 -1.06 -1.01
C GLN A 329 12.60 -1.53 0.08
N ARG A 330 13.85 -1.80 -0.31
CA ARG A 330 14.96 -2.07 0.60
C ARG A 330 15.73 -0.79 0.88
N PHE A 331 16.19 -0.67 2.12
CA PHE A 331 17.12 0.38 2.53
C PHE A 331 18.08 -0.13 3.60
N THR A 332 19.25 0.50 3.70
CA THR A 332 20.21 0.26 4.76
C THR A 332 20.12 1.39 5.80
N LEU A 333 19.86 1.05 7.07
CA LEU A 333 19.90 2.01 8.16
C LEU A 333 21.32 2.25 8.64
N THR A 334 21.79 3.50 8.64
CA THR A 334 23.11 3.89 9.08
C THR A 334 23.06 4.81 10.32
N GLY A 335 24.15 4.85 11.11
CA GLY A 335 24.25 5.76 12.25
C GLY A 335 23.48 5.34 13.52
N HIS A 336 22.77 4.21 13.51
CA HIS A 336 22.08 3.68 14.67
C HIS A 336 22.98 2.76 15.50
N TRP A 337 22.95 2.86 16.82
CA TRP A 337 23.84 2.15 17.76
C TRP A 337 23.26 0.85 18.35
N GLY A 338 22.22 0.29 17.77
CA GLY A 338 21.54 -0.89 18.30
C GLY A 338 22.23 -2.23 17.95
N PRO A 339 21.75 -3.34 18.50
CA PRO A 339 22.35 -4.69 18.32
C PRO A 339 22.33 -5.23 16.89
N SER A 340 21.69 -4.53 15.94
CA SER A 340 21.77 -4.80 14.52
C SER A 340 22.98 -4.18 13.84
N GLN A 341 23.95 -3.66 14.59
CA GLN A 341 25.21 -3.12 14.08
C GLN A 341 26.24 -4.20 13.75
N GLY A 342 26.11 -4.77 12.58
CA GLY A 342 27.23 -5.20 11.78
C GLY A 342 27.00 -4.62 10.42
N ALA A 343 27.96 -3.90 9.84
CA ALA A 343 27.99 -3.43 8.45
C ALA A 343 26.63 -3.17 7.78
N GLY A 344 25.84 -2.20 8.29
CA GLY A 344 24.56 -1.80 7.74
C GLY A 344 23.47 -2.87 7.83
N ALA A 345 22.48 -2.66 8.68
CA ALA A 345 21.33 -3.57 8.70
C ALA A 345 20.37 -3.20 7.55
N ASP A 346 20.15 -4.14 6.65
CA ASP A 346 19.21 -4.00 5.55
C ASP A 346 17.80 -4.34 5.99
N PHE A 347 16.87 -3.49 5.60
CA PHE A 347 15.46 -3.61 5.92
C PHE A 347 14.61 -3.54 4.66
N VAL A 348 13.44 -4.17 4.70
CA VAL A 348 12.37 -4.01 3.72
C VAL A 348 11.22 -3.28 4.38
N VAL A 349 10.68 -2.31 3.67
CA VAL A 349 9.50 -1.57 4.12
C VAL A 349 8.24 -2.40 3.89
N LEU A 350 7.54 -2.73 4.98
CA LEU A 350 6.27 -3.47 4.92
C LEU A 350 5.07 -2.54 4.92
N ARG A 351 5.13 -1.47 5.71
CA ARG A 351 4.05 -0.49 5.88
C ARG A 351 4.61 0.87 6.20
N ILE A 352 3.98 1.90 5.67
CA ILE A 352 4.26 3.30 6.00
C ILE A 352 2.94 3.98 6.36
N ARG A 353 2.99 4.81 7.39
CA ARG A 353 1.94 5.77 7.69
C ARG A 353 2.45 7.16 7.37
N HIS A 354 1.68 7.88 6.57
CA HIS A 354 1.97 9.25 6.17
C HIS A 354 1.11 10.24 6.94
N ASP A 355 1.71 11.35 7.33
CA ASP A 355 1.02 12.58 7.76
C ASP A 355 1.86 13.77 7.27
N ALA A 356 1.37 14.44 6.26
CA ALA A 356 2.02 15.60 5.65
C ALA A 356 1.06 16.77 5.55
N ARG A 357 1.58 17.97 5.77
CA ARG A 357 0.85 19.23 5.61
C ARG A 357 1.54 20.09 4.58
N ASN A 358 0.72 20.80 3.81
CA ASN A 358 1.25 21.72 2.80
C ASN A 358 1.86 22.98 3.44
N ASN A 359 2.79 23.60 2.75
CA ASN A 359 3.48 24.82 3.12
C ASN A 359 2.69 26.07 2.67
N PHE A 360 1.43 26.19 3.07
CA PHE A 360 0.69 27.42 2.80
C PHE A 360 1.39 28.61 3.47
N ASP A 361 1.42 29.74 2.77
CA ASP A 361 1.92 30.96 3.38
C ASP A 361 1.07 31.34 4.61
N GLU A 362 1.67 32.11 5.51
CA GLU A 362 1.04 32.44 6.80
C GLU A 362 -0.28 33.19 6.64
N SER A 363 -0.45 33.94 5.56
CA SER A 363 -1.67 34.70 5.29
C SER A 363 -2.82 33.79 4.88
N LEU A 364 -2.57 32.84 3.95
CA LEU A 364 -3.54 31.83 3.53
C LEU A 364 -3.86 30.87 4.68
N GLY A 365 -2.85 30.38 5.38
CA GLY A 365 -3.04 29.48 6.53
C GLY A 365 -3.90 30.10 7.63
N ARG A 366 -3.68 31.38 7.98
CA ARG A 366 -4.51 32.11 8.95
C ARG A 366 -5.94 32.33 8.43
N ALA A 367 -6.11 32.70 7.17
CA ALA A 367 -7.43 32.91 6.58
C ALA A 367 -8.25 31.62 6.57
N VAL A 368 -7.64 30.49 6.20
CA VAL A 368 -8.28 29.16 6.22
C VAL A 368 -8.64 28.74 7.65
N ALA A 369 -7.72 28.88 8.61
CA ALA A 369 -7.99 28.54 10.01
C ALA A 369 -9.10 29.40 10.62
N GLN A 370 -9.18 30.68 10.27
CA GLN A 370 -10.25 31.57 10.73
C GLN A 370 -11.60 31.22 10.08
N ALA A 371 -11.60 30.79 8.82
CA ALA A 371 -12.81 30.50 8.07
C ALA A 371 -13.37 29.11 8.40
N LEU A 372 -12.54 28.09 8.45
CA LEU A 372 -12.96 26.67 8.49
C LEU A 372 -12.57 25.95 9.79
N GLY A 373 -11.75 26.55 10.62
CA GLY A 373 -11.32 26.01 11.91
C GLY A 373 -10.15 25.07 11.80
#